data_955720758b43ccb2e25017bb28483c3d
#
_entry.id   955720758b43ccb2e25017bb28483c3d
#
_cell.length_a   1.000
_cell.length_b   1.000
_cell.length_c   1.000
_cell.angle_alpha   90.00
_cell.angle_beta   90.00
_cell.angle_gamma   90.00
#
_symmetry.space_group_name_H-M   'P 1'
#
loop_
_entity.id
_entity.type
_entity.pdbx_description
1 polymer ?
#
loop_
_entity_poly.entity_id
_entity_poly.type
_entity_poly.pdbx_seq_one_letter_code
_entity_poly.pdbx_strand_id
1 'polypeptide(L)'
;MSLDWLPRDNEIKDHRLFKGEEYWGTEAPCTVYEKKPLVDPQGNVVPGLYTAWIRLNNPAQYNSYTTEMVKGVIAGFWNASTARDVVAVVFTGTGNAAFCSGGNTVEYSEYYSRRPKEY
;
A
#
# COMPACT_ATOMS: atom_id res chain seq x y z
N MET A 1 33.49 -7.05 -13.02
CA MET A 1 32.25 -7.79 -12.69
C MET A 1 31.12 -7.25 -13.54
N SER A 2 30.47 -8.12 -14.27
CA SER A 2 29.29 -7.70 -15.05
C SER A 2 28.09 -7.51 -14.14
N LEU A 3 27.29 -6.49 -14.40
CA LEU A 3 26.03 -6.24 -13.71
C LEU A 3 24.82 -6.63 -14.58
N ASP A 4 25.05 -7.41 -15.61
CA ASP A 4 23.99 -7.81 -16.55
C ASP A 4 22.90 -8.67 -15.88
N TRP A 5 23.21 -9.27 -14.72
CA TRP A 5 22.25 -10.04 -13.94
C TRP A 5 21.26 -9.15 -13.18
N LEU A 6 21.56 -7.85 -13.04
CA LEU A 6 20.64 -6.92 -12.39
C LEU A 6 19.52 -6.54 -13.35
N PRO A 7 18.26 -6.65 -12.93
CA PRO A 7 17.16 -6.17 -13.74
C PRO A 7 17.29 -4.67 -14.03
N ARG A 8 16.90 -4.27 -15.23
CA ARG A 8 16.86 -2.85 -15.58
C ARG A 8 15.51 -2.28 -15.20
N ASP A 9 15.45 -0.96 -14.97
CA ASP A 9 14.26 -0.29 -14.50
C ASP A 9 13.03 -0.60 -15.36
N ASN A 10 13.22 -0.70 -16.68
CA ASN A 10 12.12 -1.01 -17.59
C ASN A 10 11.72 -2.50 -17.61
N GLU A 11 12.54 -3.36 -17.04
CA GLU A 11 12.29 -4.80 -16.95
C GLU A 11 11.74 -5.21 -15.58
N ILE A 12 11.94 -4.37 -14.56
CA ILE A 12 11.55 -4.69 -13.20
C ILE A 12 10.05 -4.50 -13.05
N LYS A 13 9.36 -5.59 -12.80
CA LYS A 13 7.95 -5.58 -12.38
C LYS A 13 7.85 -5.65 -10.86
N ASP A 14 8.82 -5.09 -10.17
CA ASP A 14 8.95 -5.15 -8.72
C ASP A 14 8.23 -3.98 -8.07
N HIS A 15 7.48 -4.28 -7.03
CA HIS A 15 6.75 -3.27 -6.25
C HIS A 15 7.65 -2.19 -5.67
N ARG A 16 8.92 -2.51 -5.44
CA ARG A 16 9.90 -1.56 -4.90
C ARG A 16 10.11 -0.32 -5.76
N LEU A 17 9.80 -0.42 -7.05
CA LEU A 17 9.94 0.70 -7.98
C LEU A 17 8.65 1.50 -8.16
N PHE A 18 7.56 1.06 -7.55
CA PHE A 18 6.28 1.72 -7.68
C PHE A 18 6.24 2.96 -6.79
N LYS A 19 6.11 4.12 -7.41
CA LYS A 19 6.13 5.42 -6.71
C LYS A 19 4.76 6.01 -6.41
N GLY A 20 3.72 5.40 -6.90
CA GLY A 20 2.36 5.72 -6.52
C GLY A 20 1.58 6.65 -7.43
N GLU A 21 2.23 7.38 -8.30
CA GLU A 21 1.54 8.35 -9.16
C GLU A 21 0.51 7.69 -10.07
N GLU A 22 0.85 6.54 -10.61
CA GLU A 22 -0.06 5.77 -11.47
C GLU A 22 -1.21 5.17 -10.68
N TYR A 23 -0.96 4.76 -9.46
CA TYR A 23 -1.95 4.13 -8.60
C TYR A 23 -3.04 5.13 -8.18
N TRP A 24 -2.63 6.33 -7.76
CA TRP A 24 -3.57 7.30 -7.22
C TRP A 24 -4.49 7.92 -8.28
N GLY A 25 -4.25 7.64 -9.55
CA GLY A 25 -5.13 8.07 -10.64
C GLY A 25 -6.37 7.19 -10.84
N THR A 26 -6.52 6.11 -10.08
CA THR A 26 -7.67 5.21 -10.23
C THR A 26 -8.86 5.70 -9.42
N GLU A 27 -10.07 5.45 -9.95
CA GLU A 27 -11.29 5.61 -9.17
C GLU A 27 -11.43 4.42 -8.22
N ALA A 28 -11.92 4.67 -7.00
CA ALA A 28 -12.13 3.65 -5.98
C ALA A 28 -10.89 2.77 -5.72
N PRO A 29 -9.79 3.35 -5.24
CA PRO A 29 -8.59 2.58 -4.96
C PRO A 29 -8.83 1.54 -3.86
N CYS A 30 -8.21 0.37 -4.00
CA CYS A 30 -8.27 -0.69 -2.98
C CYS A 30 -7.29 -0.46 -1.81
N THR A 31 -6.49 0.59 -1.87
CA THR A 31 -5.70 1.10 -0.75
C THR A 31 -5.94 2.60 -0.67
N VAL A 32 -6.28 3.09 0.50
CA VAL A 32 -6.56 4.51 0.73
C VAL A 32 -5.37 5.14 1.45
N TYR A 33 -4.94 6.29 0.96
CA TYR A 33 -3.89 7.10 1.60
C TYR A 33 -4.50 8.44 1.98
N GLU A 34 -4.37 8.82 3.24
CA GLU A 34 -4.95 10.05 3.77
C GLU A 34 -4.00 10.69 4.76
N LYS A 35 -3.80 12.00 4.65
CA LYS A 35 -3.04 12.77 5.65
C LYS A 35 -4.03 13.44 6.59
N LYS A 36 -3.88 13.17 7.89
CA LYS A 36 -4.68 13.82 8.93
C LYS A 36 -3.79 14.74 9.75
N PRO A 37 -4.28 15.93 10.11
CA PRO A 37 -3.50 16.83 10.98
C PRO A 37 -3.10 16.15 12.28
N LEU A 38 -1.86 16.39 12.70
CA LEU A 38 -1.38 15.89 13.99
C LEU A 38 -2.07 16.65 15.11
N VAL A 39 -2.51 15.90 16.12
CA VAL A 39 -3.21 16.46 17.28
C VAL A 39 -2.36 16.15 18.52
N ASP A 40 -2.16 17.14 19.36
CA ASP A 40 -1.41 16.95 20.59
C ASP A 40 -2.26 16.25 21.68
N PRO A 41 -1.66 15.84 22.81
CA PRO A 41 -2.43 15.16 23.86
C PRO A 41 -3.60 15.98 24.43
N GLN A 42 -3.58 17.30 24.27
CA GLN A 42 -4.67 18.19 24.73
C GLN A 42 -5.75 18.38 23.68
N GLY A 43 -5.62 17.77 22.51
CA GLY A 43 -6.61 17.86 21.44
C GLY A 43 -6.39 19.02 20.48
N ASN A 44 -5.29 19.74 20.57
CA ASN A 44 -5.00 20.86 19.68
C ASN A 44 -4.24 20.41 18.44
N VAL A 45 -4.58 20.99 17.29
CA VAL A 45 -3.88 20.71 16.03
C VAL A 45 -2.47 21.31 16.09
N VAL A 46 -1.48 20.51 15.72
CA VAL A 46 -0.10 20.98 15.58
C VAL A 46 0.08 21.43 14.12
N PRO A 47 0.22 22.75 13.87
CA PRO A 47 0.28 23.26 12.49
C PRO A 47 1.43 22.67 11.68
N GLY A 48 1.16 22.31 10.43
CA GLY A 48 2.17 21.87 9.50
C GLY A 48 2.66 20.44 9.68
N LEU A 49 2.12 19.69 10.62
CA LEU A 49 2.48 18.28 10.85
C LEU A 49 1.26 17.38 10.67
N TYR A 50 1.52 16.17 10.15
CA TYR A 50 0.45 15.23 9.79
C TYR A 50 0.79 13.80 10.19
N THR A 51 -0.25 13.02 10.37
CA THR A 51 -0.17 11.56 10.42
C THR A 51 -0.69 11.03 9.08
N ALA A 52 0.05 10.14 8.45
CA ALA A 52 -0.39 9.47 7.24
C ALA A 52 -1.16 8.20 7.61
N TRP A 53 -2.33 8.04 7.03
CA TRP A 53 -3.16 6.86 7.21
C TRP A 53 -3.19 6.05 5.93
N ILE A 54 -2.83 4.80 6.03
CA ILE A 54 -2.86 3.85 4.92
C ILE A 54 -3.86 2.77 5.31
N ARG A 55 -4.95 2.63 4.52
CA ARG A 55 -6.00 1.67 4.78
C ARG A 55 -6.13 0.69 3.65
N LEU A 56 -6.17 -0.60 3.98
CA LEU A 56 -6.61 -1.62 3.05
C LEU A 56 -8.11 -1.48 2.86
N ASN A 57 -8.57 -1.44 1.61
CA ASN A 57 -9.97 -1.15 1.30
C ASN A 57 -10.62 -2.30 0.53
N ASN A 58 -10.80 -3.42 1.23
CA ASN A 58 -11.52 -4.57 0.70
C ASN A 58 -12.36 -5.20 1.83
N PRO A 59 -13.24 -4.41 2.48
CA PRO A 59 -13.96 -4.88 3.67
C PRO A 59 -14.89 -6.06 3.38
N ALA A 60 -15.40 -6.20 2.16
CA ALA A 60 -16.25 -7.33 1.78
C ALA A 60 -15.52 -8.68 1.90
N GLN A 61 -14.21 -8.70 1.82
CA GLN A 61 -13.38 -9.89 1.94
C GLN A 61 -12.39 -9.76 3.11
N TYR A 62 -12.81 -9.06 4.17
CA TYR A 62 -12.03 -8.87 5.38
C TYR A 62 -10.64 -8.29 5.13
N ASN A 63 -10.55 -7.38 4.15
CA ASN A 63 -9.32 -6.71 3.73
C ASN A 63 -8.20 -7.68 3.32
N SER A 64 -8.59 -8.80 2.71
CA SER A 64 -7.60 -9.67 2.08
C SER A 64 -6.86 -8.89 0.99
N TYR A 65 -5.54 -9.04 0.91
CA TYR A 65 -4.75 -8.23 0.00
C TYR A 65 -4.58 -8.88 -1.37
N THR A 66 -4.73 -8.06 -2.39
CA THR A 66 -4.42 -8.39 -3.79
C THR A 66 -3.08 -7.74 -4.16
N THR A 67 -2.58 -8.05 -5.35
CA THR A 67 -1.37 -7.39 -5.87
C THR A 67 -1.55 -5.88 -5.98
N GLU A 68 -2.73 -5.42 -6.40
CA GLU A 68 -2.99 -3.98 -6.49
C GLU A 68 -2.99 -3.31 -5.12
N MET A 69 -3.49 -3.98 -4.10
CA MET A 69 -3.41 -3.47 -2.73
C MET A 69 -1.96 -3.36 -2.26
N VAL A 70 -1.12 -4.34 -2.57
CA VAL A 70 0.31 -4.30 -2.23
C VAL A 70 0.98 -3.10 -2.88
N LYS A 71 0.70 -2.83 -4.14
CA LYS A 71 1.22 -1.64 -4.82
C LYS A 71 0.78 -0.36 -4.13
N GLY A 72 -0.49 -0.29 -3.74
CA GLY A 72 -1.02 0.86 -3.02
C GLY A 72 -0.37 1.07 -1.66
N VAL A 73 -0.11 -0.02 -0.93
CA VAL A 73 0.59 0.04 0.36
C VAL A 73 2.02 0.56 0.19
N ILE A 74 2.74 0.03 -0.79
CA ILE A 74 4.10 0.49 -1.09
C ILE A 74 4.09 1.97 -1.46
N ALA A 75 3.17 2.39 -2.32
CA ALA A 75 3.00 3.78 -2.70
C ALA A 75 2.70 4.68 -1.50
N GLY A 76 1.82 4.21 -0.61
CA GLY A 76 1.48 4.95 0.60
C GLY A 76 2.66 5.16 1.53
N PHE A 77 3.43 4.09 1.80
CA PHE A 77 4.62 4.20 2.63
C PHE A 77 5.71 5.04 1.96
N TRP A 78 5.86 4.94 0.65
CA TRP A 78 6.78 5.81 -0.08
C TRP A 78 6.39 7.28 0.04
N ASN A 79 5.11 7.59 -0.16
CA ASN A 79 4.61 8.95 -0.01
C ASN A 79 4.82 9.48 1.40
N ALA A 80 4.52 8.67 2.41
CA ALA A 80 4.72 9.05 3.80
C ALA A 80 6.19 9.28 4.13
N SER A 81 7.08 8.39 3.65
CA SER A 81 8.51 8.47 3.94
C SER A 81 9.18 9.67 3.30
N THR A 82 8.70 10.11 2.15
CA THR A 82 9.29 11.24 1.43
C THR A 82 8.66 12.57 1.79
N ALA A 83 7.51 12.57 2.45
CA ALA A 83 6.84 13.79 2.90
C ALA A 83 7.49 14.29 4.20
N ARG A 84 8.00 15.53 4.18
CA ARG A 84 8.70 16.10 5.33
C ARG A 84 7.78 16.50 6.48
N ASP A 85 6.48 16.62 6.19
CA ASP A 85 5.47 17.02 7.16
C ASP A 85 4.75 15.85 7.83
N VAL A 86 5.06 14.61 7.43
CA VAL A 86 4.50 13.39 8.03
C VAL A 86 5.42 12.91 9.14
N VAL A 87 4.87 12.78 10.35
CA VAL A 87 5.63 12.39 11.55
C VAL A 87 5.32 10.96 12.00
N ALA A 88 4.22 10.39 11.53
CA ALA A 88 3.82 9.02 11.90
C ALA A 88 2.94 8.43 10.81
N VAL A 89 2.91 7.10 10.74
CA VAL A 89 2.07 6.35 9.81
C VAL A 89 1.18 5.42 10.61
N VAL A 90 -0.12 5.43 10.30
CA VAL A 90 -1.07 4.44 10.80
C VAL A 90 -1.44 3.53 9.63
N PHE A 91 -1.19 2.24 9.78
CA PHE A 91 -1.53 1.24 8.77
C PHE A 91 -2.64 0.36 9.34
N THR A 92 -3.80 0.36 8.68
CA THR A 92 -4.99 -0.33 9.18
C THR A 92 -5.89 -0.79 8.02
N GLY A 93 -7.02 -1.38 8.34
CA GLY A 93 -8.02 -1.80 7.37
C GLY A 93 -9.29 -0.95 7.47
N THR A 94 -10.04 -0.91 6.37
CA THR A 94 -11.33 -0.26 6.32
C THR A 94 -12.36 -1.10 7.06
N GLY A 95 -13.23 -0.44 7.83
CA GLY A 95 -14.28 -1.08 8.60
C GLY A 95 -13.81 -1.60 9.94
N ASN A 96 -14.65 -2.37 10.60
CA ASN A 96 -14.44 -2.83 11.97
C ASN A 96 -14.24 -4.35 12.08
N ALA A 97 -14.29 -5.08 10.98
CA ALA A 97 -14.27 -6.53 10.99
C ALA A 97 -12.86 -7.11 11.03
N ALA A 98 -11.92 -6.52 10.29
CA ALA A 98 -10.56 -7.02 10.23
C ALA A 98 -9.59 -5.95 9.73
N PHE A 99 -8.36 -6.00 10.22
CA PHE A 99 -7.26 -5.26 9.64
C PHE A 99 -6.90 -5.85 8.27
N CYS A 100 -6.56 -7.13 8.24
CA CYS A 100 -6.21 -7.87 7.03
C CYS A 100 -6.35 -9.36 7.34
N SER A 101 -7.04 -10.09 6.46
CA SER A 101 -7.22 -11.55 6.64
C SER A 101 -6.15 -12.37 5.92
N GLY A 102 -5.21 -11.75 5.25
CA GLY A 102 -4.15 -12.43 4.49
C GLY A 102 -4.27 -12.23 3.00
N GLY A 103 -3.60 -13.06 2.21
CA GLY A 103 -3.65 -12.99 0.76
C GLY A 103 -5.02 -13.34 0.20
N ASN A 104 -5.36 -12.73 -0.93
CA ASN A 104 -6.65 -12.99 -1.58
C ASN A 104 -6.63 -14.38 -2.24
N THR A 105 -7.51 -15.27 -1.78
CA THR A 105 -7.54 -16.65 -2.23
C THR A 105 -7.96 -16.79 -3.70
N VAL A 106 -8.81 -15.89 -4.19
CA VAL A 106 -9.23 -15.88 -5.60
C VAL A 106 -8.04 -15.55 -6.50
N GLU A 107 -7.27 -14.53 -6.14
CA GLU A 107 -6.07 -14.14 -6.89
C GLU A 107 -5.02 -15.25 -6.87
N TYR A 108 -4.79 -15.88 -5.73
CA TYR A 108 -3.89 -17.01 -5.63
C TYR A 108 -4.34 -18.19 -6.49
N SER A 109 -5.62 -18.50 -6.48
CA SER A 109 -6.17 -19.57 -7.28
C SER A 109 -5.96 -19.33 -8.78
N GLU A 110 -6.20 -18.10 -9.24
CA GLU A 110 -5.96 -17.72 -10.64
C GLU A 110 -4.48 -17.80 -11.00
N TYR A 111 -3.61 -17.31 -10.13
CA TYR A 111 -2.18 -17.34 -10.37
C TYR A 111 -1.67 -18.76 -10.51
N TYR A 112 -1.98 -19.63 -9.56
CA TYR A 112 -1.47 -20.99 -9.55
C TYR A 112 -2.15 -21.92 -10.53
N SER A 113 -3.33 -21.59 -11.03
CA SER A 113 -3.96 -22.37 -12.07
C SER A 113 -3.38 -22.12 -13.45
N ARG A 114 -2.73 -20.98 -13.66
CA ARG A 114 -2.17 -20.57 -14.94
C ARG A 114 -0.67 -20.83 -15.08
N ARG A 115 0.01 -21.16 -14.00
CA ARG A 115 1.46 -21.32 -13.98
C ARG A 115 1.87 -22.64 -13.34
N PRO A 116 2.99 -23.23 -13.80
CA PRO A 116 3.59 -24.34 -13.06
C PRO A 116 3.91 -23.91 -11.64
N LYS A 117 3.85 -24.86 -10.73
CA LYS A 117 4.22 -24.59 -9.33
C LYS A 117 5.71 -24.31 -9.25
N GLU A 118 6.06 -23.19 -8.64
CA GLU A 118 7.42 -22.69 -8.51
C GLU A 118 7.95 -22.89 -7.09
N TYR A 119 7.76 -24.05 -6.54
CA TYR A 119 8.34 -24.33 -5.22
C TYR A 119 9.51 -25.27 -5.35
#